data_0e0e949311c81bf54d5c8a70738c1a87
#
_entry.id   0e0e949311c81bf54d5c8a70738c1a87
#
_cell.length_a   1.000
_cell.length_b   1.000
_cell.length_c   1.000
_cell.angle_alpha   90.00
_cell.angle_beta   90.00
_cell.angle_gamma   90.00
#
_symmetry.space_group_name_H-M   'P 1'
#
loop_
_entity.id
_entity.type
_entity.pdbx_description
1 polymer ?
#
loop_
_entity_poly.entity_id
_entity_poly.type
_entity_poly.pdbx_seq_one_letter_code
_entity_poly.pdbx_strand_id
1 'polypeptide(L)'
;FSTTLENAWFGVTVTSSKEKNRIRTLREHIHGGHYHVTFEPMFDEVGMVDLTGIEWIVIGTETGHRKGKAVSKPEWVWNLTHQAHALGIPVFMKEDLLPIMGEAQMVQEFPPAFYRVLEEQKTWQK
;
A
#
# COMPACT_ATOMS: atom_id res chain seq x y z
N PHE A 1 19.92 4.27 -6.51
CA PHE A 1 19.30 5.40 -7.22
C PHE A 1 18.95 6.52 -6.23
N SER A 2 19.35 7.72 -6.54
CA SER A 2 19.04 8.92 -5.76
C SER A 2 18.29 9.92 -6.63
N THR A 3 17.37 10.68 -6.01
CA THR A 3 16.61 11.69 -6.73
C THR A 3 16.49 12.99 -5.90
N THR A 4 16.43 14.12 -6.60
CA THR A 4 16.11 15.42 -6.01
C THR A 4 14.62 15.75 -6.13
N LEU A 5 13.82 14.86 -6.74
CA LEU A 5 12.39 15.07 -6.93
C LEU A 5 11.65 14.73 -5.64
N GLU A 6 11.35 15.74 -4.83
CA GLU A 6 10.71 15.58 -3.52
C GLU A 6 9.30 14.98 -3.60
N ASN A 7 8.63 15.13 -4.74
CA ASN A 7 7.28 14.63 -4.95
C ASN A 7 7.23 13.30 -5.71
N ALA A 8 8.39 12.68 -5.97
CA ALA A 8 8.42 11.39 -6.64
C ALA A 8 8.04 10.26 -5.68
N TRP A 9 7.23 9.32 -6.15
CA TRP A 9 6.82 8.14 -5.40
C TRP A 9 7.45 6.90 -6.01
N PHE A 10 8.05 6.06 -5.18
CA PHE A 10 8.67 4.81 -5.58
C PHE A 10 8.01 3.68 -4.81
N GLY A 11 7.71 2.60 -5.48
CA GLY A 11 6.99 1.51 -4.85
C GLY A 11 7.43 0.14 -5.32
N VAL A 12 7.07 -0.85 -4.53
CA VAL A 12 7.22 -2.26 -4.87
C VAL A 12 5.90 -2.96 -4.61
N THR A 13 5.71 -4.08 -5.30
CA THR A 13 4.57 -4.97 -5.12
C THR A 13 5.03 -6.21 -4.37
N VAL A 14 4.30 -6.58 -3.32
CA VAL A 14 4.55 -7.78 -2.53
C VAL A 14 3.29 -8.65 -2.59
N THR A 15 3.43 -9.85 -3.13
CA THR A 15 2.31 -10.77 -3.33
C THR A 15 2.35 -11.98 -2.40
N SER A 16 3.45 -12.19 -1.70
CA SER A 16 3.60 -13.33 -0.78
C SER A 16 4.65 -13.02 0.28
N SER A 17 4.68 -13.85 1.31
CA SER A 17 5.68 -13.77 2.36
C SER A 17 7.12 -13.90 1.84
N LYS A 18 7.28 -14.53 0.69
CA LYS A 18 8.60 -14.73 0.07
C LYS A 18 9.17 -13.46 -0.55
N GLU A 19 8.35 -12.43 -0.75
CA GLU A 19 8.75 -11.20 -1.42
C GLU A 19 8.95 -10.02 -0.49
N LYS A 20 8.91 -10.23 0.83
CA LYS A 20 9.09 -9.15 1.83
C LYS A 20 10.39 -8.38 1.66
N ASN A 21 11.44 -9.03 1.17
CA ASN A 21 12.74 -8.41 0.96
C ASN A 21 12.70 -7.28 -0.08
N ARG A 22 11.68 -7.22 -0.92
CA ARG A 22 11.51 -6.13 -1.89
C ARG A 22 11.39 -4.78 -1.20
N ILE A 23 10.76 -4.74 -0.02
CA ILE A 23 10.63 -3.51 0.76
C ILE A 23 12.00 -3.02 1.22
N ARG A 24 12.85 -3.93 1.72
CA ARG A 24 14.20 -3.59 2.14
C ARG A 24 15.04 -3.12 0.96
N THR A 25 14.92 -3.80 -0.18
CA THR A 25 15.62 -3.43 -1.42
C THR A 25 15.24 -2.02 -1.86
N LEU A 26 13.95 -1.66 -1.76
CA LEU A 26 13.50 -0.32 -2.08
C LEU A 26 14.21 0.73 -1.22
N ARG A 27 14.25 0.51 0.10
CA ARG A 27 14.90 1.45 1.03
C ARG A 27 16.40 1.57 0.82
N GLU A 28 17.05 0.46 0.47
CA GLU A 28 18.51 0.41 0.31
C GLU A 28 18.99 1.00 -1.01
N HIS A 29 18.19 0.89 -2.07
CA HIS A 29 18.63 1.23 -3.42
C HIS A 29 18.03 2.51 -3.97
N ILE A 30 16.98 3.03 -3.37
CA ILE A 30 16.34 4.28 -3.82
C ILE A 30 16.33 5.27 -2.67
N HIS A 31 16.93 6.44 -2.89
CA HIS A 31 17.05 7.49 -1.89
C HIS A 31 16.39 8.77 -2.40
N GLY A 32 15.66 9.43 -1.52
CA GLY A 32 14.87 10.62 -1.83
C GLY A 32 13.48 10.24 -2.33
N GLY A 33 12.54 11.19 -2.29
CA GLY A 33 11.15 10.93 -2.65
C GLY A 33 10.38 10.20 -1.55
N HIS A 34 9.28 9.57 -1.95
CA HIS A 34 8.36 8.88 -1.05
C HIS A 34 8.29 7.41 -1.41
N TYR A 35 8.03 6.55 -0.41
CA TYR A 35 7.97 5.10 -0.62
C TYR A 35 6.57 4.57 -0.33
N HIS A 36 6.07 3.70 -1.21
CA HIS A 36 4.82 2.98 -0.97
C HIS A 36 4.98 1.49 -1.29
N VAL A 37 4.11 0.67 -0.72
CA VAL A 37 4.09 -0.77 -0.98
C VAL A 37 2.67 -1.16 -1.35
N THR A 38 2.55 -1.96 -2.41
CA THR A 38 1.27 -2.53 -2.84
C THR A 38 1.27 -4.02 -2.56
N PHE A 39 0.24 -4.48 -1.86
CA PHE A 39 -0.01 -5.90 -1.57
C PHE A 39 -1.20 -6.36 -2.42
N GLU A 40 -0.93 -6.80 -3.64
CA GLU A 40 -1.99 -7.16 -4.60
C GLU A 40 -1.47 -8.05 -5.72
N PRO A 41 -2.05 -9.26 -5.92
CA PRO A 41 -2.87 -9.95 -4.94
C PRO A 41 -2.00 -10.55 -3.84
N MET A 42 -2.60 -10.98 -2.74
CA MET A 42 -1.87 -11.76 -1.74
C MET A 42 -2.15 -13.23 -1.94
N PHE A 43 -1.10 -14.02 -2.18
CA PHE A 43 -1.19 -15.47 -2.35
C PHE A 43 -1.11 -16.21 -1.01
N ASP A 44 -0.55 -15.57 0.01
CA ASP A 44 -0.50 -16.10 1.37
C ASP A 44 -0.55 -14.96 2.37
N GLU A 45 -0.55 -15.32 3.66
CA GLU A 45 -0.42 -14.33 4.73
C GLU A 45 1.02 -13.80 4.74
N VAL A 46 1.17 -12.50 4.49
CA VAL A 46 2.50 -11.88 4.48
C VAL A 46 3.12 -11.89 5.88
N GLY A 47 2.29 -11.80 6.93
CA GLY A 47 2.77 -11.82 8.31
C GLY A 47 3.43 -10.50 8.71
N MET A 48 4.39 -10.58 9.60
CA MET A 48 5.13 -9.40 10.06
C MET A 48 6.03 -8.87 8.96
N VAL A 49 5.96 -7.57 8.70
CA VAL A 49 6.79 -6.89 7.71
C VAL A 49 7.42 -5.65 8.34
N ASP A 50 8.62 -5.31 7.89
CA ASP A 50 9.28 -4.08 8.30
C ASP A 50 8.84 -2.94 7.37
N LEU A 51 7.92 -2.13 7.85
CA LEU A 51 7.37 -0.99 7.10
C LEU A 51 8.06 0.33 7.43
N THR A 52 9.20 0.29 8.11
CA THR A 52 9.96 1.50 8.47
C THR A 52 10.27 2.33 7.21
N GLY A 53 9.92 3.61 7.26
CA GLY A 53 10.16 4.53 6.14
C GLY A 53 9.12 4.46 5.02
N ILE A 54 8.19 3.52 5.09
CA ILE A 54 7.09 3.44 4.12
C ILE A 54 6.03 4.45 4.51
N GLU A 55 5.53 5.20 3.53
CA GLU A 55 4.59 6.30 3.77
C GLU A 55 3.16 5.97 3.36
N TRP A 56 2.96 4.88 2.66
CA TRP A 56 1.63 4.45 2.22
C TRP A 56 1.62 2.97 1.86
N ILE A 57 0.55 2.26 2.21
CA ILE A 57 0.33 0.91 1.70
C ILE A 57 -1.02 0.84 1.01
N VAL A 58 -1.06 0.09 -0.08
CA VAL A 58 -2.26 -0.19 -0.87
C VAL A 58 -2.48 -1.69 -0.86
N ILE A 59 -3.70 -2.13 -0.55
CA ILE A 59 -4.03 -3.54 -0.47
C ILE A 59 -5.17 -3.84 -1.43
N GLY A 60 -5.01 -4.91 -2.21
CA GLY A 60 -6.04 -5.38 -3.14
C GLY A 60 -6.05 -6.88 -3.23
N THR A 61 -6.99 -7.41 -4.02
CA THR A 61 -7.12 -8.84 -4.26
C THR A 61 -7.27 -9.11 -5.75
N GLU A 62 -7.13 -10.35 -6.16
CA GLU A 62 -7.34 -10.72 -7.55
C GLU A 62 -8.82 -10.68 -7.89
N THR A 63 -9.15 -10.03 -9.01
CA THR A 63 -10.52 -9.92 -9.52
C THR A 63 -10.69 -10.72 -10.81
N GLY A 64 -11.93 -10.82 -11.30
CA GLY A 64 -12.25 -11.52 -12.54
C GLY A 64 -12.66 -12.97 -12.29
N HIS A 65 -12.70 -13.73 -13.38
CA HIS A 65 -13.24 -15.10 -13.37
C HIS A 65 -12.18 -16.19 -13.58
N ARG A 66 -10.91 -15.86 -13.38
CA ARG A 66 -9.83 -16.84 -13.53
C ARG A 66 -10.03 -17.98 -12.53
N LYS A 67 -9.96 -19.21 -13.03
CA LYS A 67 -10.03 -20.40 -12.18
C LYS A 67 -8.83 -20.42 -11.23
N GLY A 68 -9.09 -20.60 -9.94
CA GLY A 68 -8.04 -20.63 -8.93
C GLY A 68 -7.46 -19.25 -8.60
N LYS A 69 -8.21 -18.17 -8.86
CA LYS A 69 -7.75 -16.82 -8.54
C LYS A 69 -7.39 -16.69 -7.06
N ALA A 70 -6.40 -15.84 -6.77
CA ALA A 70 -5.96 -15.58 -5.41
C ALA A 70 -6.91 -14.58 -4.74
N VAL A 71 -7.63 -15.05 -3.72
CA VAL A 71 -8.54 -14.21 -2.93
C VAL A 71 -7.93 -14.01 -1.56
N SER A 72 -7.67 -12.75 -1.19
CA SER A 72 -7.10 -12.40 0.11
C SER A 72 -8.11 -12.69 1.22
N LYS A 73 -7.62 -13.23 2.34
CA LYS A 73 -8.47 -13.44 3.51
C LYS A 73 -8.56 -12.14 4.33
N PRO A 74 -9.71 -11.84 4.95
CA PRO A 74 -9.86 -10.64 5.77
C PRO A 74 -8.78 -10.51 6.84
N GLU A 75 -8.38 -11.60 7.47
CA GLU A 75 -7.35 -11.60 8.51
C GLU A 75 -6.00 -11.11 8.00
N TRP A 76 -5.65 -11.44 6.77
CA TRP A 76 -4.40 -10.99 6.14
C TRP A 76 -4.40 -9.48 5.95
N VAL A 77 -5.54 -8.95 5.49
CA VAL A 77 -5.72 -7.51 5.25
C VAL A 77 -5.66 -6.75 6.57
N TRP A 78 -6.36 -7.25 7.58
CA TRP A 78 -6.37 -6.64 8.92
C TRP A 78 -5.00 -6.63 9.55
N ASN A 79 -4.25 -7.73 9.42
CA ASN A 79 -2.90 -7.82 9.99
C ASN A 79 -1.99 -6.72 9.40
N LEU A 80 -2.00 -6.54 8.10
CA LEU A 80 -1.22 -5.48 7.44
C LEU A 80 -1.71 -4.09 7.85
N THR A 81 -3.01 -3.90 7.93
CA THR A 81 -3.61 -2.62 8.31
C THR A 81 -3.19 -2.23 9.73
N HIS A 82 -3.24 -3.18 10.68
CA HIS A 82 -2.82 -2.92 12.06
C HIS A 82 -1.34 -2.58 12.15
N GLN A 83 -0.48 -3.29 11.42
CA GLN A 83 0.95 -3.00 11.40
C GLN A 83 1.24 -1.59 10.87
N ALA A 84 0.57 -1.21 9.78
CA ALA A 84 0.74 0.11 9.19
C ALA A 84 0.24 1.20 10.13
N HIS A 85 -0.95 1.05 10.70
CA HIS A 85 -1.53 2.03 11.62
C HIS A 85 -0.68 2.20 12.88
N ALA A 86 -0.05 1.13 13.37
CA ALA A 86 0.84 1.22 14.53
C ALA A 86 2.04 2.15 14.26
N LEU A 87 2.44 2.31 13.02
CA LEU A 87 3.51 3.22 12.59
C LEU A 87 2.99 4.55 12.04
N GLY A 88 1.67 4.77 12.09
CA GLY A 88 1.06 5.98 11.55
C GLY A 88 1.02 6.02 10.03
N ILE A 89 1.10 4.86 9.36
CA ILE A 89 1.10 4.76 7.91
C ILE A 89 -0.33 4.64 7.40
N PRO A 90 -0.77 5.53 6.48
CA PRO A 90 -2.09 5.43 5.85
C PRO A 90 -2.23 4.13 5.03
N VAL A 91 -3.45 3.59 5.03
CA VAL A 91 -3.78 2.35 4.33
C VAL A 91 -4.91 2.62 3.33
N PHE A 92 -4.75 2.16 2.11
CA PHE A 92 -5.80 2.21 1.11
C PHE A 92 -6.19 0.80 0.67
N MET A 93 -7.40 0.39 1.03
CA MET A 93 -7.99 -0.86 0.56
C MET A 93 -8.71 -0.58 -0.75
N LYS A 94 -8.30 -1.24 -1.83
CA LYS A 94 -8.94 -1.08 -3.13
C LYS A 94 -10.37 -1.62 -3.09
N GLU A 95 -11.22 -1.13 -3.98
CA GLU A 95 -12.63 -1.50 -4.01
C GLU A 95 -12.86 -3.01 -4.22
N ASP A 96 -11.92 -3.70 -4.85
CA ASP A 96 -11.98 -5.14 -5.04
C ASP A 96 -11.98 -5.91 -3.71
N LEU A 97 -11.59 -5.28 -2.60
CA LEU A 97 -11.67 -5.88 -1.27
C LEU A 97 -13.06 -5.73 -0.63
N LEU A 98 -13.96 -4.93 -1.20
CA LEU A 98 -15.27 -4.70 -0.62
C LEU A 98 -16.07 -5.99 -0.37
N PRO A 99 -16.15 -6.95 -1.31
CA PRO A 99 -16.86 -8.20 -1.05
C PRO A 99 -16.25 -9.06 0.07
N ILE A 100 -14.96 -8.86 0.35
CA ILE A 100 -14.23 -9.62 1.38
C ILE A 100 -14.34 -8.95 2.75
N MET A 101 -14.14 -7.63 2.80
CA MET A 101 -14.07 -6.87 4.04
C MET A 101 -15.43 -6.37 4.52
N GLY A 102 -16.35 -6.08 3.60
CA GLY A 102 -17.59 -5.40 3.91
C GLY A 102 -17.39 -3.89 4.04
N GLU A 103 -18.45 -3.14 3.79
CA GLU A 103 -18.42 -1.69 3.73
C GLU A 103 -17.91 -1.04 5.02
N ALA A 104 -18.33 -1.57 6.18
CA ALA A 104 -17.95 -1.02 7.48
C ALA A 104 -16.46 -1.22 7.81
N GLN A 105 -15.79 -2.14 7.13
CA GLN A 105 -14.40 -2.49 7.40
C GLN A 105 -13.42 -1.90 6.39
N MET A 106 -13.91 -1.20 5.37
CA MET A 106 -13.05 -0.60 4.35
C MET A 106 -12.32 0.61 4.90
N VAL A 107 -11.01 0.61 4.70
CA VAL A 107 -10.13 1.72 5.08
C VAL A 107 -9.54 2.29 3.79
N GLN A 108 -9.75 3.58 3.55
CA GLN A 108 -9.28 4.24 2.33
C GLN A 108 -8.65 5.58 2.70
N GLU A 109 -7.39 5.54 3.06
CA GLU A 109 -6.63 6.69 3.54
C GLU A 109 -5.55 7.08 2.52
N PHE A 110 -5.25 8.37 2.47
CA PHE A 110 -4.21 8.91 1.60
C PHE A 110 -3.10 9.53 2.45
N PRO A 111 -1.85 9.49 1.97
CA PRO A 111 -0.76 10.15 2.69
C PRO A 111 -0.93 11.68 2.68
N PRO A 112 -0.43 12.37 3.72
CA PRO A 112 -0.55 13.83 3.81
C PRO A 112 -0.02 14.58 2.59
N ALA A 113 1.00 14.05 1.92
CA ALA A 113 1.56 14.66 0.72
C ALA A 113 0.53 14.79 -0.42
N PHE A 114 -0.43 13.84 -0.51
CA PHE A 114 -1.49 13.89 -1.51
C PHE A 114 -2.45 15.06 -1.27
N TYR A 115 -2.78 15.31 -0.01
CA TYR A 115 -3.66 16.43 0.34
C TYR A 115 -3.02 17.77 -0.01
N ARG A 116 -1.71 17.89 0.16
CA ARG A 116 -0.97 19.08 -0.23
C ARG A 116 -1.06 19.33 -1.73
N VAL A 117 -0.89 18.31 -2.55
CA VAL A 117 -1.01 18.39 -4.00
C VAL A 117 -2.42 18.82 -4.39
N LEU A 118 -3.45 18.24 -3.78
CA LEU A 118 -4.85 18.59 -4.05
C LEU A 118 -5.14 20.06 -3.71
N GLU A 119 -4.61 20.57 -2.61
CA GLU A 119 -4.78 21.98 -2.24
C GLU A 119 -4.11 22.91 -3.24
N GLU A 120 -2.93 22.58 -3.72
CA GLU A 120 -2.22 23.33 -4.75
C GLU A 120 -3.04 23.35 -6.04
N GLN A 121 -3.60 22.23 -6.45
CA GLN A 121 -4.45 22.14 -7.65
C GLN A 121 -5.70 23.00 -7.52
N LYS A 122 -6.34 23.03 -6.36
CA LYS A 122 -7.50 23.89 -6.12
C LYS A 122 -7.16 25.37 -6.29
N THR A 123 -5.98 25.76 -5.84
CA THR A 123 -5.50 27.14 -5.99
C THR A 123 -5.33 27.50 -7.45
N TRP A 124 -4.84 26.59 -8.27
CA TRP A 124 -4.63 26.81 -9.70
C TRP A 124 -5.92 26.88 -10.50
N GLN A 125 -7.01 26.29 -10.02
CA GLN A 125 -8.31 26.25 -10.70
C GLN A 125 -9.18 27.47 -10.44
N LYS A 126 -8.73 28.41 -9.64
CA LYS A 126 -9.44 29.67 -9.39
C LYS A 126 -9.18 30.69 -10.54
#